data_f391151912d0566942f2f416a90ffef1
#
_entry.id   f391151912d0566942f2f416a90ffef1
#
_cell.length_a   1.000
_cell.length_b   1.000
_cell.length_c   1.000
_cell.angle_alpha   90.00
_cell.angle_beta   90.00
_cell.angle_gamma   90.00
#
_symmetry.space_group_name_H-M   'P 1'
#
loop_
_entity.id
_entity.type
_entity.pdbx_description
1 polymer ?
#
loop_
_entity_poly.entity_id
_entity_poly.type
_entity_poly.pdbx_seq_one_letter_code
_entity_poly.pdbx_strand_id
1 'polypeptide(L)' 'MGGQEEAFCASVLCDKNDPTRLTWRELKDGWGSVENFVRSYGLKPYKQEDLEEALSISRGLKQNQG' A
#
# COMPACT_ATOMS: atom_id res chain seq x y z
N MET A 1 -11.34 -9.91 12.46
CA MET A 1 -10.96 -10.41 11.16
C MET A 1 -10.50 -9.29 10.27
N GLY A 2 -9.28 -9.40 9.74
CA GLY A 2 -8.66 -8.31 9.03
C GLY A 2 -8.93 -8.22 7.54
N GLY A 3 -9.81 -9.06 7.00
CA GLY A 3 -10.01 -9.14 5.56
C GLY A 3 -10.55 -7.88 4.91
N GLN A 4 -11.43 -7.16 5.60
CA GLN A 4 -12.04 -5.95 5.05
C GLN A 4 -11.04 -4.81 4.98
N GLU A 5 -10.20 -4.67 5.99
CA GLU A 5 -9.19 -3.62 5.99
C GLU A 5 -8.15 -3.87 4.89
N GLU A 6 -7.74 -5.12 4.73
CA GLU A 6 -6.79 -5.48 3.68
C GLU A 6 -7.39 -5.18 2.30
N ALA A 7 -8.64 -5.54 2.07
CA ALA A 7 -9.29 -5.28 0.80
C ALA A 7 -9.42 -3.78 0.53
N PHE A 8 -9.74 -2.99 1.56
CA PHE A 8 -9.84 -1.54 1.42
C PHE A 8 -8.48 -0.93 1.09
N CYS A 9 -7.44 -1.31 1.83
CA CYS A 9 -6.09 -0.83 1.56
C CYS A 9 -5.66 -1.18 0.15
N ALA A 10 -5.87 -2.42 -0.25
CA ALA A 10 -5.45 -2.89 -1.56
C ALA A 10 -6.19 -2.14 -2.67
N SER A 11 -7.47 -1.84 -2.48
CA SER A 11 -8.24 -1.13 -3.50
C SER A 11 -7.75 0.31 -3.69
N VAL A 12 -7.23 0.92 -2.64
CA VAL A 12 -6.70 2.27 -2.72
C VAL A 12 -5.25 2.28 -3.22
N LEU A 13 -4.43 1.36 -2.70
CA LEU A 13 -2.99 1.37 -2.96
C LEU A 13 -2.57 0.59 -4.19
N CYS A 14 -3.32 -0.43 -4.56
CA CYS A 14 -2.97 -1.31 -5.67
C CYS A 14 -3.86 -1.04 -6.87
N ASP A 15 -3.25 -0.62 -7.97
CA ASP A 15 -3.95 -0.38 -9.22
C ASP A 15 -3.16 -1.05 -10.33
N LYS A 16 -3.76 -2.06 -10.97
CA LYS A 16 -3.09 -2.82 -12.02
C LYS A 16 -2.71 -1.96 -13.21
N ASN A 17 -3.38 -0.84 -13.39
CA ASN A 17 -3.17 0.05 -14.54
C ASN A 17 -2.20 1.17 -14.24
N ASP A 18 -1.67 1.25 -13.03
CA ASP A 18 -0.78 2.33 -12.63
C ASP A 18 0.62 1.79 -12.32
N PRO A 19 1.58 1.95 -13.25
CA PRO A 19 2.94 1.46 -13.03
C PRO A 19 3.77 2.34 -12.10
N THR A 20 3.23 3.47 -11.64
CA THR A 20 4.00 4.43 -10.84
C THR A 20 4.03 4.07 -9.35
N ARG A 21 3.26 3.07 -8.94
CA ARG A 21 3.19 2.64 -7.55
C ARG A 21 3.55 1.15 -7.43
N LEU A 22 3.87 0.73 -6.21
CA LEU A 22 4.19 -0.67 -5.95
C LEU A 22 2.95 -1.54 -6.20
N THR A 23 3.19 -2.72 -6.77
CA THR A 23 2.10 -3.67 -7.00
C THR A 23 1.73 -4.38 -5.69
N TRP A 24 0.56 -5.02 -5.70
CA TRP A 24 0.12 -5.82 -4.56
C TRP A 24 1.17 -6.88 -4.19
N ARG A 25 1.75 -7.53 -5.20
CA ARG A 25 2.76 -8.55 -4.97
C ARG A 25 4.01 -7.95 -4.33
N GLU A 26 4.45 -6.80 -4.80
CA GLU A 26 5.63 -6.13 -4.23
C GLU A 26 5.40 -5.76 -2.76
N LEU A 27 4.22 -5.25 -2.44
CA LEU A 27 3.88 -4.91 -1.06
C LEU A 27 3.82 -6.16 -0.19
N LYS A 28 3.22 -7.23 -0.70
CA LYS A 28 3.13 -8.48 0.03
C LYS A 28 4.51 -9.09 0.27
N ASP A 29 5.38 -9.07 -0.73
CA ASP A 29 6.72 -9.62 -0.61
C ASP A 29 7.58 -8.81 0.36
N GLY A 30 7.42 -7.48 0.36
CA GLY A 30 8.24 -6.62 1.20
C GLY A 30 7.76 -6.53 2.63
N TRP A 31 6.45 -6.56 2.87
CA TRP A 31 5.88 -6.32 4.20
C TRP A 31 4.93 -7.40 4.68
N GLY A 32 4.65 -8.39 3.87
CA GLY A 32 3.74 -9.48 4.22
C GLY A 32 2.30 -9.23 3.80
N SER A 33 1.87 -7.99 3.76
CA SER A 33 0.53 -7.61 3.27
C SER A 33 0.49 -6.11 3.04
N VAL A 34 -0.52 -5.66 2.30
CA VAL A 34 -0.73 -4.22 2.06
C VAL A 34 -1.01 -3.51 3.38
N GLU A 35 -1.80 -4.12 4.24
CA GLU A 35 -2.09 -3.58 5.56
C GLU A 35 -0.81 -3.41 6.38
N ASN A 36 0.07 -4.40 6.36
CA ASN A 36 1.35 -4.33 7.06
C ASN A 36 2.22 -3.20 6.52
N PHE A 37 2.20 -3.00 5.20
CA PHE A 37 2.92 -1.89 4.61
C PHE A 37 2.46 -0.55 5.19
N VAL A 38 1.15 -0.34 5.25
CA VAL A 38 0.60 0.90 5.79
C VAL A 38 1.00 1.06 7.26
N ARG A 39 0.85 0.01 8.04
CA ARG A 39 1.16 0.05 9.47
C ARG A 39 2.64 0.26 9.76
N SER A 40 3.51 -0.22 8.88
CA SER A 40 4.95 -0.09 9.08
C SER A 40 5.40 1.37 9.04
N TYR A 41 4.61 2.25 8.47
CA TYR A 41 4.88 3.68 8.44
C TYR A 41 4.07 4.45 9.49
N GLY A 42 3.46 3.74 10.43
CA GLY A 42 2.67 4.39 11.47
C GLY A 42 1.32 4.89 10.99
N LEU A 43 0.88 4.44 9.83
CA LEU A 43 -0.39 4.85 9.24
C LEU A 43 -1.48 3.84 9.55
N LYS A 44 -2.72 4.29 9.44
CA LYS A 44 -3.87 3.45 9.78
C LYS A 44 -4.54 2.95 8.50
N PRO A 45 -4.65 1.62 8.30
CA PRO A 45 -5.17 1.08 7.05
C PRO A 45 -6.66 1.31 6.83
N TYR A 46 -7.37 1.77 7.85
CA TYR A 46 -8.80 2.06 7.74
C TYR A 46 -9.10 3.53 7.49
N LYS A 47 -8.08 4.39 7.47
CA LYS A 47 -8.27 5.82 7.22
C LYS A 47 -7.82 6.16 5.82
N GLN A 48 -8.70 6.76 5.04
CA GLN A 48 -8.39 7.10 3.66
C GLN A 48 -7.23 8.11 3.58
N GLU A 49 -7.19 9.09 4.49
CA GLU A 49 -6.12 10.07 4.52
C GLU A 49 -4.75 9.40 4.68
N ASP A 50 -4.69 8.41 5.56
CA ASP A 50 -3.46 7.68 5.80
C ASP A 50 -3.10 6.81 4.59
N LEU A 51 -4.09 6.25 3.92
CA LEU A 51 -3.85 5.47 2.71
C LEU A 51 -3.32 6.34 1.57
N GLU A 52 -3.79 7.57 1.46
CA GLU A 52 -3.27 8.50 0.46
C GLU A 52 -1.80 8.81 0.73
N GLU A 53 -1.43 8.97 1.99
CA GLU A 53 -0.04 9.16 2.36
C GLU A 53 0.79 7.92 2.05
N ALA A 54 0.26 6.74 2.36
CA ALA A 54 0.93 5.47 2.03
C ALA A 54 1.12 5.34 0.52
N LEU A 55 0.16 5.79 -0.27
CA LEU A 55 0.26 5.78 -1.72
C LEU A 55 1.42 6.65 -2.19
N SER A 56 1.59 7.81 -1.59
CA SER A 56 2.70 8.70 -1.90
C SER A 56 4.03 8.02 -1.59
N ILE A 57 4.11 7.33 -0.45
CA ILE A 57 5.29 6.56 -0.07
C ILE A 57 5.55 5.45 -1.09
N SER A 58 4.50 4.73 -1.48
CA SER A 58 4.60 3.66 -2.46
C SER A 58 5.19 4.16 -3.79
N ARG A 59 4.73 5.32 -4.26
CA ARG A 59 5.24 5.92 -5.48
C ARG A 59 6.72 6.28 -5.35
N GLY A 60 7.12 6.83 -4.21
CA GLY A 60 8.51 7.17 -3.96
C GLY A 60 9.40 5.94 -3.97
N LEU A 61 8.95 4.87 -3.33
CA LEU A 61 9.71 3.63 -3.30
C LEU A 61 9.82 3.00 -4.70
N LYS A 62 8.76 3.07 -5.48
CA LYS A 62 8.78 2.52 -6.84
C LYS A 62 9.79 3.26 -7.72
N GLN A 63 9.85 4.58 -7.60
CA GLN A 63 10.81 5.37 -8.36
C GLN A 63 12.24 5.00 -7.98
N ASN A 64 12.49 4.72 -6.71
CA ASN A 64 13.83 4.39 -6.23
C ASN A 64 14.28 2.98 -6.62
N GLN A 65 13.36 2.13 -7.03
CA GLN A 65 13.72 0.81 -7.54
C GLN A 65 14.32 0.86 -8.93
N GLY A 66 14.14 1.95 -9.58
CA GLY A 66 14.69 2.31 -10.81
C GLY A 66 14.83 1.61 -11.87
#